data_95c61f333a1bacaac701328509b7f893
#
_entry.id   95c61f333a1bacaac701328509b7f893
#
_cell.length_a   1.000
_cell.length_b   1.000
_cell.length_c   1.000
_cell.angle_alpha   90.00
_cell.angle_beta   90.00
_cell.angle_gamma   90.00
#
_symmetry.space_group_name_H-M   'P 1'
#
loop_
_entity.id
_entity.type
_entity.pdbx_description
1 polymer ?
#
loop_
_entity_poly.entity_id
_entity_poly.type
_entity_poly.pdbx_seq_one_letter_code
_entity_poly.pdbx_strand_id
1 'polypeptide(L)'
;MKKFLLILLVVITISCQYKEERQANVITSDIDNFWTAYDLIVKEDDRTKQIQLIDSLYIQKGTIGLEKIMEVRGYSAEEYVELINSYPNFFSSLRQNTLKSEQLADELSIGLGKLESVYPNLKPAKIYFTIGCMRTNGTTTDSLVLIGSELAMADSQTDISEFEGRTKEWLATFFSANPIDNLILLNVHEYVHTQQNPQVNNLLSITIREGVAEFVSTLAMDLPSATPA
;
A
#
# COMPACT_ATOMS: atom_id res chain seq x y z
N MET A 1 -8.47 -38.26 -30.97
CA MET A 1 -8.37 -36.81 -31.15
C MET A 1 -9.30 -36.02 -30.19
N LYS A 2 -10.58 -36.39 -30.01
CA LYS A 2 -11.51 -35.65 -29.10
C LYS A 2 -11.09 -35.59 -27.60
N LYS A 3 -10.44 -36.63 -27.10
CA LYS A 3 -9.99 -36.67 -25.67
C LYS A 3 -8.78 -35.75 -25.40
N PHE A 4 -7.93 -35.50 -26.37
CA PHE A 4 -6.77 -34.60 -26.25
C PHE A 4 -7.21 -33.10 -26.22
N LEU A 5 -8.27 -32.78 -26.97
CA LEU A 5 -8.84 -31.43 -27.00
C LEU A 5 -9.50 -31.05 -25.66
N LEU A 6 -10.11 -32.02 -24.96
CA LEU A 6 -10.74 -31.80 -23.65
C LEU A 6 -9.72 -31.50 -22.56
N ILE A 7 -8.55 -32.20 -22.60
CA ILE A 7 -7.47 -31.96 -21.62
C ILE A 7 -6.84 -30.58 -21.83
N LEU A 8 -6.68 -30.13 -23.07
CA LEU A 8 -6.15 -28.80 -23.37
C LEU A 8 -7.10 -27.69 -22.91
N LEU A 9 -8.40 -27.89 -23.03
CA LEU A 9 -9.42 -26.91 -22.57
C LEU A 9 -9.43 -26.76 -21.05
N VAL A 10 -9.25 -27.85 -20.29
CA VAL A 10 -9.18 -27.84 -18.82
C VAL A 10 -7.94 -27.14 -18.32
N VAL A 11 -6.78 -27.29 -18.98
CA VAL A 11 -5.55 -26.60 -18.59
C VAL A 11 -5.66 -25.09 -18.80
N ILE A 12 -6.33 -24.63 -19.85
CA ILE A 12 -6.53 -23.19 -20.12
C ILE A 12 -7.48 -22.56 -19.09
N THR A 13 -8.53 -23.27 -18.68
CA THR A 13 -9.46 -22.74 -17.68
C THR A 13 -8.85 -22.63 -16.28
N ILE A 14 -7.99 -23.59 -15.89
CA ILE A 14 -7.28 -23.56 -14.62
C ILE A 14 -6.26 -22.41 -14.59
N SER A 15 -5.58 -22.14 -15.70
CA SER A 15 -4.63 -21.01 -15.79
C SER A 15 -5.33 -19.64 -15.68
N CYS A 16 -6.53 -19.48 -16.26
CA CYS A 16 -7.31 -18.24 -16.12
C CYS A 16 -7.83 -18.05 -14.68
N GLN A 17 -8.36 -19.08 -14.03
CA GLN A 17 -8.81 -18.98 -12.65
C GLN A 17 -7.67 -18.63 -11.68
N TYR A 18 -6.49 -19.21 -11.88
CA TYR A 18 -5.34 -18.92 -11.04
C TYR A 18 -4.84 -17.47 -11.18
N LYS A 19 -4.99 -16.87 -12.36
CA LYS A 19 -4.65 -15.45 -12.59
C LYS A 19 -5.69 -14.50 -11.98
N GLU A 20 -6.98 -14.82 -12.05
CA GLU A 20 -8.05 -14.03 -11.41
C GLU A 20 -7.95 -14.05 -9.88
N GLU A 21 -7.67 -15.20 -9.25
CA GLU A 21 -7.51 -15.29 -7.80
C GLU A 21 -6.30 -14.48 -7.29
N ARG A 22 -5.20 -14.41 -8.04
CA ARG A 22 -4.03 -13.60 -7.64
C ARG A 22 -4.27 -12.10 -7.77
N GLN A 23 -4.93 -11.64 -8.81
CA GLN A 23 -5.30 -10.23 -8.98
C GLN A 23 -6.31 -9.76 -7.92
N ALA A 24 -7.20 -10.64 -7.47
CA ALA A 24 -8.20 -10.33 -6.45
C ALA A 24 -7.62 -10.04 -5.05
N ASN A 25 -6.34 -10.28 -4.82
CA ASN A 25 -5.70 -10.05 -3.51
C ASN A 25 -5.05 -8.66 -3.38
N VAL A 26 -4.93 -7.90 -4.47
CA VAL A 26 -4.41 -6.52 -4.47
C VAL A 26 -5.54 -5.57 -4.87
N ILE A 27 -5.90 -4.67 -3.99
CA ILE A 27 -7.02 -3.76 -4.14
C ILE A 27 -6.49 -2.33 -4.17
N THR A 28 -6.82 -1.58 -5.24
CA THR A 28 -6.31 -0.23 -5.50
C THR A 28 -7.42 0.82 -5.67
N SER A 29 -8.69 0.41 -5.61
CA SER A 29 -9.84 1.29 -5.87
C SER A 29 -9.94 2.52 -4.95
N ASP A 30 -9.34 2.46 -3.76
CA ASP A 30 -9.30 3.60 -2.85
C ASP A 30 -8.44 4.75 -3.40
N ILE A 31 -7.46 4.46 -4.25
CA ILE A 31 -6.65 5.50 -4.92
C ILE A 31 -7.53 6.36 -5.84
N ASP A 32 -8.35 5.74 -6.69
CA ASP A 32 -9.25 6.47 -7.61
C ASP A 32 -10.33 7.24 -6.86
N ASN A 33 -10.88 6.64 -5.79
CA ASN A 33 -11.84 7.31 -4.92
C ASN A 33 -11.25 8.57 -4.28
N PHE A 34 -10.02 8.49 -3.78
CA PHE A 34 -9.31 9.63 -3.21
C PHE A 34 -9.13 10.76 -4.24
N TRP A 35 -8.62 10.44 -5.43
CA TRP A 35 -8.39 11.47 -6.45
C TRP A 35 -9.68 12.09 -6.96
N THR A 36 -10.78 11.31 -7.00
CA THR A 36 -12.11 11.84 -7.31
C THR A 36 -12.57 12.87 -6.26
N ALA A 37 -12.36 12.57 -4.97
CA ALA A 37 -12.66 13.51 -3.89
C ALA A 37 -11.74 14.73 -3.93
N TYR A 38 -10.44 14.53 -4.09
CA TYR A 38 -9.42 15.57 -4.17
C TYR A 38 -9.74 16.63 -5.23
N ASP A 39 -10.09 16.20 -6.46
CA ASP A 39 -10.39 17.08 -7.59
C ASP A 39 -11.59 18.02 -7.35
N LEU A 40 -12.46 17.67 -6.41
CA LEU A 40 -13.59 18.50 -5.99
C LEU A 40 -13.22 19.36 -4.77
N ILE A 41 -12.47 18.80 -3.84
CA ILE A 41 -12.05 19.50 -2.62
C ILE A 41 -11.20 20.74 -2.94
N VAL A 42 -10.24 20.60 -3.86
CA VAL A 42 -9.36 21.74 -4.25
C VAL A 42 -10.08 22.87 -4.99
N LYS A 43 -11.35 22.68 -5.37
CA LYS A 43 -12.19 23.68 -6.03
C LYS A 43 -13.29 24.26 -5.13
N GLU A 44 -13.42 23.73 -3.93
CA GLU A 44 -14.44 24.14 -2.97
C GLU A 44 -13.78 24.96 -1.85
N ASP A 45 -14.32 26.16 -1.59
CA ASP A 45 -13.80 27.07 -0.57
C ASP A 45 -14.41 26.81 0.82
N ASP A 46 -15.58 26.16 0.89
CA ASP A 46 -16.29 25.85 2.13
C ASP A 46 -15.72 24.58 2.77
N ARG A 47 -15.02 24.74 3.91
CA ARG A 47 -14.42 23.62 4.64
C ARG A 47 -15.44 22.53 5.02
N THR A 48 -16.66 22.90 5.35
CA THR A 48 -17.71 21.92 5.71
C THR A 48 -18.08 21.06 4.51
N LYS A 49 -18.17 21.65 3.33
CA LYS A 49 -18.41 20.90 2.09
C LYS A 49 -17.20 20.07 1.69
N GLN A 50 -15.97 20.56 1.88
CA GLN A 50 -14.76 19.76 1.65
C GLN A 50 -14.77 18.48 2.50
N ILE A 51 -15.15 18.59 3.80
CA ILE A 51 -15.29 17.43 4.70
C ILE A 51 -16.39 16.47 4.20
N GLN A 52 -17.53 16.99 3.75
CA GLN A 52 -18.58 16.16 3.16
C GLN A 52 -18.14 15.45 1.88
N LEU A 53 -17.31 16.08 1.05
CA LEU A 53 -16.77 15.51 -0.17
C LEU A 53 -15.79 14.35 0.14
N ILE A 54 -14.82 14.54 1.03
CA ILE A 54 -13.90 13.46 1.40
C ILE A 54 -14.64 12.30 2.07
N ASP A 55 -15.60 12.60 2.94
CA ASP A 55 -16.40 11.57 3.60
C ASP A 55 -17.22 10.76 2.60
N SER A 56 -17.99 11.42 1.72
CA SER A 56 -18.93 10.74 0.81
C SER A 56 -18.26 10.07 -0.39
N LEU A 57 -17.14 10.60 -0.90
CA LEU A 57 -16.49 10.12 -2.13
C LEU A 57 -15.29 9.23 -1.88
N TYR A 58 -14.68 9.31 -0.70
CA TYR A 58 -13.52 8.51 -0.33
C TYR A 58 -13.83 7.58 0.84
N ILE A 59 -14.19 8.11 2.01
CA ILE A 59 -14.32 7.31 3.23
C ILE A 59 -15.49 6.33 3.14
N GLN A 60 -16.69 6.80 2.79
CA GLN A 60 -17.89 5.94 2.69
C GLN A 60 -17.85 4.98 1.49
N LYS A 61 -17.06 5.26 0.46
CA LYS A 61 -16.82 4.35 -0.66
C LYS A 61 -15.60 3.46 -0.46
N GLY A 62 -14.88 3.67 0.62
CA GLY A 62 -13.64 3.00 0.92
C GLY A 62 -13.80 1.50 1.11
N THR A 63 -12.74 0.79 0.79
CA THR A 63 -12.63 -0.65 1.06
C THR A 63 -12.47 -0.91 2.55
N ILE A 64 -12.55 -2.17 2.96
CA ILE A 64 -12.20 -2.59 4.33
C ILE A 64 -10.74 -2.20 4.66
N GLY A 65 -9.86 -2.10 3.67
CA GLY A 65 -8.47 -1.63 3.85
C GLY A 65 -8.42 -0.18 4.30
N LEU A 66 -9.19 0.71 3.67
CA LEU A 66 -9.28 2.11 4.10
C LEU A 66 -9.88 2.23 5.50
N GLU A 67 -10.97 1.51 5.79
CA GLU A 67 -11.56 1.49 7.13
C GLU A 67 -10.52 1.10 8.19
N LYS A 68 -9.77 0.02 7.94
CA LYS A 68 -8.81 -0.51 8.91
C LYS A 68 -7.57 0.37 9.09
N ILE A 69 -7.02 0.97 8.04
CA ILE A 69 -5.89 1.89 8.19
C ILE A 69 -6.30 3.18 8.93
N MET A 70 -7.52 3.67 8.67
CA MET A 70 -8.08 4.80 9.41
C MET A 70 -8.24 4.48 10.89
N GLU A 71 -8.75 3.29 11.23
CA GLU A 71 -8.90 2.83 12.62
C GLU A 71 -7.53 2.73 13.32
N VAL A 72 -6.56 2.03 12.72
CA VAL A 72 -5.24 1.77 13.30
C VAL A 72 -4.40 3.04 13.45
N ARG A 73 -4.55 3.98 12.51
CA ARG A 73 -3.76 5.22 12.47
C ARG A 73 -4.52 6.44 12.98
N GLY A 74 -5.81 6.31 13.26
CA GLY A 74 -6.64 7.39 13.81
C GLY A 74 -6.86 8.54 12.84
N TYR A 75 -7.11 8.26 11.54
CA TYR A 75 -7.40 9.29 10.55
C TYR A 75 -8.84 9.77 10.64
N SER A 76 -9.09 11.04 10.32
CA SER A 76 -10.43 11.61 10.23
C SER A 76 -10.63 12.41 8.93
N ALA A 77 -11.89 12.65 8.57
CA ALA A 77 -12.24 13.46 7.41
C ALA A 77 -11.69 14.89 7.50
N GLU A 78 -11.71 15.47 8.69
CA GLU A 78 -11.18 16.82 8.96
C GLU A 78 -9.67 16.88 8.72
N GLU A 79 -8.95 15.82 9.10
CA GLU A 79 -7.51 15.74 8.92
C GLU A 79 -7.12 15.60 7.45
N TYR A 80 -7.84 14.79 6.67
CA TYR A 80 -7.63 14.72 5.23
C TYR A 80 -7.77 16.09 4.56
N VAL A 81 -8.84 16.81 4.88
CA VAL A 81 -9.09 18.16 4.34
C VAL A 81 -8.01 19.14 4.77
N GLU A 82 -7.57 19.08 6.03
CA GLU A 82 -6.50 19.93 6.52
C GLU A 82 -5.18 19.70 5.80
N LEU A 83 -4.80 18.44 5.58
CA LEU A 83 -3.58 18.09 4.86
C LEU A 83 -3.65 18.50 3.38
N ILE A 84 -4.78 18.25 2.71
CA ILE A 84 -4.98 18.66 1.31
C ILE A 84 -4.84 20.17 1.15
N ASN A 85 -5.42 20.94 2.06
CA ASN A 85 -5.35 22.41 2.02
C ASN A 85 -3.98 22.95 2.43
N SER A 86 -3.27 22.27 3.33
CA SER A 86 -1.96 22.73 3.81
C SER A 86 -0.82 22.34 2.87
N TYR A 87 -0.97 21.26 2.10
CA TYR A 87 0.09 20.67 1.26
C TYR A 87 -0.39 20.32 -0.16
N PRO A 88 -1.00 21.28 -0.90
CA PRO A 88 -1.55 21.02 -2.23
C PRO A 88 -0.49 20.60 -3.26
N ASN A 89 0.72 21.15 -3.21
CA ASN A 89 1.80 20.78 -4.12
C ASN A 89 2.29 19.36 -3.83
N PHE A 90 2.42 18.98 -2.56
CA PHE A 90 2.75 17.63 -2.15
C PHE A 90 1.77 16.62 -2.74
N PHE A 91 0.48 16.77 -2.47
CA PHE A 91 -0.52 15.83 -2.99
C PHE A 91 -0.53 15.81 -4.52
N SER A 92 -0.53 16.98 -5.19
CA SER A 92 -0.54 17.00 -6.65
C SER A 92 0.68 16.30 -7.27
N SER A 93 1.85 16.39 -6.65
CA SER A 93 3.07 15.72 -7.11
C SER A 93 3.03 14.18 -7.00
N LEU A 94 2.27 13.65 -6.04
CA LEU A 94 2.11 12.20 -5.82
C LEU A 94 1.18 11.52 -6.83
N ARG A 95 0.30 12.28 -7.50
CA ARG A 95 -0.80 11.72 -8.28
C ARG A 95 -0.34 10.72 -9.33
N GLN A 96 0.68 11.07 -10.10
CA GLN A 96 1.18 10.19 -11.17
C GLN A 96 1.76 8.88 -10.63
N ASN A 97 2.42 8.92 -9.49
CA ASN A 97 3.00 7.73 -8.88
C ASN A 97 1.90 6.84 -8.27
N THR A 98 0.97 7.40 -7.51
CA THR A 98 -0.09 6.63 -6.86
C THR A 98 -1.05 5.98 -7.86
N LEU A 99 -1.30 6.59 -9.02
CA LEU A 99 -2.08 5.99 -10.11
C LEU A 99 -1.39 4.79 -10.79
N LYS A 100 -0.09 4.55 -10.54
CA LYS A 100 0.60 3.32 -11.00
C LYS A 100 0.25 2.09 -10.14
N SER A 101 -0.48 2.23 -9.04
CA SER A 101 -0.79 1.13 -8.11
C SER A 101 -1.44 -0.06 -8.80
N GLU A 102 -2.33 0.15 -9.77
CA GLU A 102 -2.95 -0.92 -10.56
C GLU A 102 -1.91 -1.69 -11.41
N GLN A 103 -1.00 -0.98 -12.07
CA GLN A 103 0.08 -1.60 -12.84
C GLN A 103 1.03 -2.41 -11.94
N LEU A 104 1.35 -1.90 -10.76
CA LEU A 104 2.22 -2.57 -9.79
C LEU A 104 1.59 -3.79 -9.13
N ALA A 105 0.26 -3.94 -9.20
CA ALA A 105 -0.44 -5.11 -8.67
C ALA A 105 0.01 -6.43 -9.34
N ASP A 106 0.30 -6.41 -10.63
CA ASP A 106 0.83 -7.58 -11.35
C ASP A 106 2.24 -7.95 -10.87
N GLU A 107 3.12 -6.95 -10.70
CA GLU A 107 4.49 -7.14 -10.20
C GLU A 107 4.48 -7.66 -8.76
N LEU A 108 3.58 -7.14 -7.94
CA LEU A 108 3.39 -7.58 -6.57
C LEU A 108 2.92 -9.04 -6.52
N SER A 109 2.03 -9.45 -7.41
CA SER A 109 1.59 -10.85 -7.53
C SER A 109 2.75 -11.79 -7.84
N ILE A 110 3.72 -11.35 -8.67
CA ILE A 110 4.95 -12.10 -8.94
C ILE A 110 5.81 -12.19 -7.67
N GLY A 111 5.97 -11.07 -6.94
CA GLY A 111 6.70 -11.04 -5.66
C GLY A 111 6.12 -12.00 -4.62
N LEU A 112 4.79 -12.02 -4.47
CA LEU A 112 4.11 -12.96 -3.57
C LEU A 112 4.29 -14.42 -4.02
N GLY A 113 4.34 -14.70 -5.32
CA GLY A 113 4.66 -16.05 -5.84
C GLY A 113 6.09 -16.49 -5.48
N LYS A 114 7.06 -15.57 -5.44
CA LYS A 114 8.41 -15.87 -4.95
C LYS A 114 8.40 -16.16 -3.44
N LEU A 115 7.66 -15.37 -2.65
CA LEU A 115 7.48 -15.62 -1.21
C LEU A 115 6.87 -16.99 -0.95
N GLU A 116 5.82 -17.39 -1.70
CA GLU A 116 5.19 -18.70 -1.59
C GLU A 116 6.18 -19.85 -1.91
N SER A 117 7.11 -19.62 -2.85
CA SER A 117 8.15 -20.60 -3.18
C SER A 117 9.12 -20.83 -2.02
N VAL A 118 9.40 -19.82 -1.22
CA VAL A 118 10.25 -19.90 -0.02
C VAL A 118 9.45 -20.42 1.19
N TYR A 119 8.17 -20.09 1.27
CA TYR A 119 7.26 -20.49 2.35
C TYR A 119 5.96 -21.09 1.80
N PRO A 120 5.94 -22.42 1.46
CA PRO A 120 4.78 -23.06 0.81
C PRO A 120 3.48 -23.09 1.63
N ASN A 121 3.55 -22.85 2.94
CA ASN A 121 2.39 -22.78 3.83
C ASN A 121 1.87 -21.35 3.99
N LEU A 122 2.14 -20.46 3.02
CA LEU A 122 1.73 -19.08 3.04
C LEU A 122 0.19 -18.96 3.16
N LYS A 123 -0.26 -18.31 4.23
CA LYS A 123 -1.67 -18.02 4.44
C LYS A 123 -2.09 -16.85 3.55
N PRO A 124 -3.28 -16.89 2.94
CA PRO A 124 -3.75 -15.78 2.11
C PRO A 124 -3.98 -14.52 2.94
N ALA A 125 -3.53 -13.38 2.41
CA ALA A 125 -3.81 -12.05 2.90
C ALA A 125 -4.15 -11.13 1.73
N LYS A 126 -4.83 -10.01 2.00
CA LYS A 126 -5.18 -9.01 1.01
C LYS A 126 -4.35 -7.75 1.20
N ILE A 127 -3.96 -7.12 0.10
CA ILE A 127 -3.17 -5.89 0.08
C ILE A 127 -4.06 -4.75 -0.42
N TYR A 128 -4.11 -3.67 0.34
CA TYR A 128 -4.93 -2.50 0.04
C TYR A 128 -4.04 -1.27 -0.10
N PHE A 129 -4.11 -0.64 -1.25
CA PHE A 129 -3.49 0.66 -1.51
C PHE A 129 -4.48 1.76 -1.18
N THR A 130 -4.11 2.62 -0.24
CA THR A 130 -4.93 3.74 0.21
C THR A 130 -4.12 5.03 0.19
N ILE A 131 -4.75 6.18 0.26
CA ILE A 131 -4.08 7.44 0.61
C ILE A 131 -4.40 7.74 2.06
N GLY A 132 -3.38 7.88 2.88
CA GLY A 132 -3.52 8.15 4.32
C GLY A 132 -3.25 9.60 4.69
N CYS A 133 -2.96 9.80 5.98
CA CYS A 133 -2.59 11.10 6.56
C CYS A 133 -1.13 11.10 7.03
N MET A 134 -0.22 10.60 6.21
CA MET A 134 1.25 10.68 6.39
C MET A 134 1.80 9.99 7.66
N ARG A 135 1.13 8.94 8.18
CA ARG A 135 1.60 8.23 9.39
C ARG A 135 2.21 6.87 9.14
N THR A 136 2.08 6.32 7.94
CA THR A 136 2.65 5.01 7.61
C THR A 136 2.79 4.84 6.10
N ASN A 137 3.88 4.22 5.68
CA ASN A 137 4.03 3.71 4.32
C ASN A 137 3.46 2.29 4.17
N GLY A 138 3.46 1.50 5.25
CA GLY A 138 2.87 0.17 5.31
C GLY A 138 2.56 -0.22 6.76
N THR A 139 1.57 -1.07 6.94
CA THR A 139 1.22 -1.69 8.23
C THR A 139 0.32 -2.90 7.99
N THR A 140 0.17 -3.74 8.99
CA THR A 140 -0.67 -4.94 8.90
C THR A 140 -1.68 -5.01 10.04
N THR A 141 -2.81 -5.63 9.75
CA THR A 141 -3.75 -6.07 10.78
C THR A 141 -4.36 -7.40 10.33
N ASP A 142 -4.31 -8.42 11.19
CA ASP A 142 -4.77 -9.78 10.86
C ASP A 142 -4.19 -10.29 9.53
N SER A 143 -5.06 -10.47 8.54
CA SER A 143 -4.71 -10.91 7.17
C SER A 143 -4.76 -9.76 6.14
N LEU A 144 -4.62 -8.52 6.57
CA LEU A 144 -4.63 -7.34 5.70
C LEU A 144 -3.27 -6.65 5.73
N VAL A 145 -2.74 -6.36 4.56
CA VAL A 145 -1.62 -5.44 4.34
C VAL A 145 -2.20 -4.11 3.89
N LEU A 146 -1.87 -3.04 4.60
CA LEU A 146 -2.44 -1.72 4.43
C LEU A 146 -1.34 -0.74 4.03
N ILE A 147 -1.40 -0.20 2.83
CA ILE A 147 -0.37 0.67 2.25
C ILE A 147 -0.84 2.11 2.26
N GLY A 148 -0.09 2.98 2.94
CA GLY A 148 -0.21 4.43 2.85
C GLY A 148 0.57 4.93 1.64
N SER A 149 -0.10 5.00 0.50
CA SER A 149 0.53 5.22 -0.81
C SER A 149 1.15 6.61 -0.92
N GLU A 150 0.70 7.57 -0.14
CA GLU A 150 1.28 8.93 -0.10
C GLU A 150 2.74 8.93 0.38
N LEU A 151 3.13 7.91 1.15
CA LEU A 151 4.52 7.71 1.57
C LEU A 151 5.20 6.59 0.79
N ALA A 152 4.51 5.46 0.59
CA ALA A 152 5.09 4.27 -0.04
C ALA A 152 5.39 4.45 -1.54
N MET A 153 4.64 5.32 -2.23
CA MET A 153 4.77 5.57 -3.66
C MET A 153 5.40 6.94 -3.99
N ALA A 154 5.94 7.62 -3.01
CA ALA A 154 6.72 8.83 -3.20
C ALA A 154 8.11 8.52 -3.78
N ASP A 155 8.74 9.53 -4.34
CA ASP A 155 10.10 9.48 -4.86
C ASP A 155 10.85 10.80 -4.58
N SER A 156 12.10 10.90 -5.03
CA SER A 156 12.93 12.10 -4.86
C SER A 156 12.41 13.34 -5.58
N GLN A 157 11.39 13.22 -6.44
CA GLN A 157 10.75 14.33 -7.14
C GLN A 157 9.47 14.80 -6.45
N THR A 158 9.03 14.09 -5.41
CA THR A 158 7.85 14.48 -4.63
C THR A 158 8.07 15.85 -3.98
N ASP A 159 7.12 16.77 -4.20
CA ASP A 159 7.26 18.16 -3.73
C ASP A 159 7.03 18.22 -2.21
N ILE A 160 8.07 18.59 -1.49
CA ILE A 160 8.07 18.82 -0.04
C ILE A 160 8.33 20.28 0.32
N SER A 161 8.16 21.22 -0.62
CA SER A 161 8.44 22.65 -0.41
C SER A 161 7.57 23.26 0.69
N GLU A 162 6.37 22.75 0.86
CA GLU A 162 5.36 23.22 1.81
C GLU A 162 5.60 22.77 3.26
N PHE A 163 6.49 21.79 3.47
CA PHE A 163 6.84 21.32 4.81
C PHE A 163 7.98 22.12 5.41
N GLU A 164 8.04 22.16 6.75
CA GLU A 164 9.07 22.86 7.51
C GLU A 164 9.70 21.98 8.61
N GLY A 165 10.84 22.41 9.13
CA GLY A 165 11.51 21.83 10.28
C GLY A 165 11.81 20.35 10.13
N ARG A 166 11.63 19.59 11.22
CA ARG A 166 11.95 18.15 11.28
C ARG A 166 11.14 17.30 10.30
N THR A 167 9.91 17.68 10.01
CA THR A 167 9.06 16.97 9.04
C THR A 167 9.67 17.05 7.66
N LYS A 168 10.10 18.22 7.22
CA LYS A 168 10.77 18.41 5.94
C LYS A 168 12.08 17.62 5.84
N GLU A 169 12.90 17.67 6.89
CA GLU A 169 14.17 16.94 6.95
C GLU A 169 13.95 15.42 6.85
N TRP A 170 12.95 14.91 7.57
CA TRP A 170 12.61 13.50 7.53
C TRP A 170 12.09 13.09 6.14
N LEU A 171 11.14 13.85 5.57
CA LEU A 171 10.60 13.57 4.23
C LEU A 171 11.71 13.64 3.17
N ALA A 172 12.60 14.63 3.22
CA ALA A 172 13.71 14.75 2.30
C ALA A 172 14.63 13.51 2.34
N THR A 173 14.94 13.03 3.55
CA THR A 173 15.76 11.82 3.74
C THR A 173 15.01 10.60 3.23
N PHE A 174 13.75 10.44 3.61
CA PHE A 174 12.93 9.28 3.25
C PHE A 174 12.68 9.19 1.74
N PHE A 175 12.32 10.30 1.09
CA PHE A 175 12.04 10.31 -0.35
C PHE A 175 13.31 10.27 -1.20
N SER A 176 14.49 10.65 -0.65
CA SER A 176 15.77 10.47 -1.38
C SER A 176 16.10 8.99 -1.66
N ALA A 177 15.52 8.07 -0.90
CA ALA A 177 15.64 6.62 -1.11
C ALA A 177 14.65 6.08 -2.16
N ASN A 178 13.83 6.94 -2.80
CA ASN A 178 12.80 6.57 -3.76
C ASN A 178 11.93 5.40 -3.26
N PRO A 179 11.07 5.58 -2.26
CA PRO A 179 10.26 4.49 -1.68
C PRO A 179 9.50 3.66 -2.72
N ILE A 180 9.03 4.28 -3.81
CA ILE A 180 8.31 3.58 -4.88
C ILE A 180 9.16 2.48 -5.53
N ASP A 181 10.47 2.65 -5.63
CA ASP A 181 11.36 1.64 -6.22
C ASP A 181 11.46 0.38 -5.35
N ASN A 182 11.17 0.51 -4.06
CA ASN A 182 11.17 -0.56 -3.07
C ASN A 182 9.75 -1.07 -2.74
N LEU A 183 8.73 -0.60 -3.46
CA LEU A 183 7.33 -0.87 -3.12
C LEU A 183 6.99 -2.35 -3.08
N ILE A 184 7.51 -3.15 -4.02
CA ILE A 184 7.26 -4.59 -4.06
C ILE A 184 7.91 -5.28 -2.85
N LEU A 185 9.16 -4.93 -2.54
CA LEU A 185 9.86 -5.47 -1.36
C LEU A 185 9.14 -5.09 -0.06
N LEU A 186 8.71 -3.83 0.08
CA LEU A 186 7.92 -3.36 1.21
C LEU A 186 6.64 -4.19 1.38
N ASN A 187 5.89 -4.40 0.31
CA ASN A 187 4.65 -5.17 0.38
C ASN A 187 4.89 -6.64 0.74
N VAL A 188 5.96 -7.25 0.24
CA VAL A 188 6.36 -8.63 0.61
C VAL A 188 6.78 -8.68 2.08
N HIS A 189 7.49 -7.68 2.58
CA HIS A 189 7.84 -7.53 3.99
C HIS A 189 6.58 -7.44 4.88
N GLU A 190 5.66 -6.54 4.55
CA GLU A 190 4.38 -6.41 5.27
C GLU A 190 3.56 -7.71 5.18
N TYR A 191 3.59 -8.39 4.03
CA TYR A 191 2.89 -9.67 3.90
C TYR A 191 3.48 -10.75 4.83
N VAL A 192 4.79 -10.76 5.07
CA VAL A 192 5.42 -11.66 6.06
C VAL A 192 4.85 -11.41 7.46
N HIS A 193 4.57 -10.17 7.82
CA HIS A 193 3.96 -9.85 9.11
C HIS A 193 2.59 -10.53 9.31
N THR A 194 1.80 -10.74 8.25
CA THR A 194 0.53 -11.46 8.35
C THR A 194 0.70 -12.96 8.66
N GLN A 195 1.90 -13.50 8.48
CA GLN A 195 2.22 -14.90 8.75
C GLN A 195 2.75 -15.13 10.17
N GLN A 196 3.16 -14.07 10.84
CA GLN A 196 3.76 -14.13 12.17
C GLN A 196 2.70 -14.21 13.27
N ASN A 197 3.07 -14.78 14.42
CA ASN A 197 2.22 -14.75 15.60
C ASN A 197 2.04 -13.31 16.14
N PRO A 198 0.97 -13.05 16.91
CA PRO A 198 0.76 -11.76 17.54
C PRO A 198 2.02 -11.29 18.32
N GLN A 199 2.32 -10.01 18.16
CA GLN A 199 3.49 -9.40 18.79
C GLN A 199 3.30 -9.29 20.31
N VAL A 200 4.33 -9.67 21.05
CA VAL A 200 4.43 -9.32 22.48
C VAL A 200 5.03 -7.93 22.60
N ASN A 201 4.46 -7.08 23.46
CA ASN A 201 4.88 -5.68 23.57
C ASN A 201 6.19 -5.54 24.38
N ASN A 202 7.30 -5.94 23.76
CA ASN A 202 8.66 -5.71 24.25
C ASN A 202 9.65 -5.56 23.10
N LEU A 203 10.78 -4.91 23.36
CA LEU A 203 11.78 -4.59 22.34
C LEU A 203 12.29 -5.83 21.59
N LEU A 204 12.58 -6.92 22.32
CA LEU A 204 13.10 -8.16 21.71
C LEU A 204 12.10 -8.76 20.72
N SER A 205 10.80 -8.82 21.07
CA SER A 205 9.76 -9.32 20.20
C SER A 205 9.62 -8.46 18.93
N ILE A 206 9.67 -7.13 19.09
CA ILE A 206 9.64 -6.19 17.97
C ILE A 206 10.83 -6.44 17.04
N THR A 207 12.06 -6.47 17.60
CA THR A 207 13.29 -6.65 16.82
C THR A 207 13.30 -7.98 16.06
N ILE A 208 12.87 -9.07 16.70
CA ILE A 208 12.79 -10.38 16.04
C ILE A 208 11.73 -10.36 14.93
N ARG A 209 10.57 -9.77 15.19
CA ARG A 209 9.48 -9.67 14.23
C ARG A 209 9.90 -8.93 12.95
N GLU A 210 10.48 -7.74 13.11
CA GLU A 210 10.98 -6.93 12.00
C GLU A 210 12.16 -7.62 11.29
N GLY A 211 13.12 -8.15 12.04
CA GLY A 211 14.27 -8.85 11.46
C GLY A 211 13.90 -10.10 10.67
N VAL A 212 12.87 -10.84 11.08
CA VAL A 212 12.35 -11.98 10.32
C VAL A 212 11.64 -11.52 9.07
N ALA A 213 10.83 -10.47 9.13
CA ALA A 213 10.13 -9.94 7.96
C ALA A 213 11.14 -9.42 6.92
N GLU A 214 12.14 -8.68 7.34
CA GLU A 214 13.22 -8.18 6.49
C GLU A 214 14.01 -9.34 5.85
N PHE A 215 14.46 -10.30 6.66
CA PHE A 215 15.23 -11.43 6.16
C PHE A 215 14.45 -12.28 5.14
N VAL A 216 13.18 -12.61 5.44
CA VAL A 216 12.38 -13.47 4.57
C VAL A 216 12.01 -12.75 3.28
N SER A 217 11.65 -11.47 3.34
CA SER A 217 11.30 -10.68 2.15
C SER A 217 12.50 -10.49 1.22
N THR A 218 13.67 -10.14 1.75
CA THR A 218 14.91 -9.98 0.96
C THR A 218 15.36 -11.31 0.36
N LEU A 219 15.27 -12.42 1.11
CA LEU A 219 15.56 -13.76 0.60
C LEU A 219 14.60 -14.16 -0.53
N ALA A 220 13.30 -13.95 -0.36
CA ALA A 220 12.30 -14.29 -1.37
C ALA A 220 12.46 -13.47 -2.65
N MET A 221 12.78 -12.20 -2.50
CA MET A 221 12.92 -11.28 -3.64
C MET A 221 14.30 -11.33 -4.30
N ASP A 222 15.31 -11.94 -3.67
CA ASP A 222 16.72 -11.89 -4.07
C ASP A 222 17.22 -10.43 -4.20
N LEU A 223 16.87 -9.60 -3.23
CA LEU A 223 17.21 -8.19 -3.17
C LEU A 223 17.91 -7.87 -1.85
N PRO A 224 18.77 -6.81 -1.82
CA PRO A 224 19.31 -6.31 -0.58
C PRO A 224 18.22 -5.69 0.30
N SER A 225 18.50 -5.55 1.60
CA SER A 225 17.62 -4.78 2.51
C SER A 225 17.40 -3.35 1.99
N ALA A 226 16.15 -2.90 2.02
CA ALA A 226 15.80 -1.51 1.74
C ALA A 226 16.06 -0.60 2.96
N THR A 227 16.28 -1.19 4.14
CA THR A 227 16.58 -0.46 5.37
C THR A 227 18.06 -0.07 5.38
N PRO A 228 18.42 1.20 5.50
CA PRO A 228 19.81 1.62 5.68
C PRO A 228 20.43 0.97 6.90
N ALA A 229 21.67 0.49 6.76
CA ALA A 229 22.45 -0.11 7.85
C ALA A 229 22.88 0.93 8.90
#